data_01a6e4d9f189ae76a0a2f617ec153c77
#
_entry.id   01a6e4d9f189ae76a0a2f617ec153c77
#
_cell.length_a   1.000
_cell.length_b   1.000
_cell.length_c   1.000
_cell.angle_alpha   90.00
_cell.angle_beta   90.00
_cell.angle_gamma   90.00
#
_symmetry.space_group_name_H-M   'P 1'
#
loop_
_entity.id
_entity.type
_entity.pdbx_description
1 polymer ?
#
loop_
_entity_poly.entity_id
_entity_poly.type
_entity_poly.pdbx_seq_one_letter_code
_entity_poly.pdbx_strand_id
1 'polypeptide(L)'
;MEKSDFFFNLPEELIAQTPLEQRDASRLLHLDKKTGEIEHRHFYELPQYLRKGDCLVLNNTRVLPARLLGCRQSGGGVELVLLPDLGEGRWECLSRPGRKTKPGTLLQFGDGELTATVEAVAEGGNRIVQFHYTGIFLEVLERLGKMPLPPYIKEELQDGERYQTVYSRELGSAAAPTAGLHFTPELLKQIEQMGVKLCYVTLHVGLGTFRPVKEEKIEDHEMHSEFCVISPETAEAINAVRKNGGRVIAVGTTSCRTLESFAEEDGTVAAGSRWTDIFIYPGYRFKCIDALITNFHLPESTLIMLVSALAGRENVLRAYETAVKGRYRFFSFGDAMFIE
;
A
#
# COMPACT_ATOMS: atom_id res chain seq x y z
N MET A 1 -22.81 -10.02 -2.31
CA MET A 1 -21.79 -11.08 -2.59
C MET A 1 -21.19 -11.55 -1.27
N GLU A 2 -20.74 -12.79 -1.22
CA GLU A 2 -20.10 -13.32 -0.02
C GLU A 2 -18.57 -13.19 -0.10
N LYS A 3 -17.91 -13.04 1.04
CA LYS A 3 -16.46 -13.01 1.14
C LYS A 3 -15.83 -14.25 0.53
N SER A 4 -16.43 -15.43 0.76
CA SER A 4 -16.01 -16.72 0.21
C SER A 4 -16.03 -16.78 -1.33
N ASP A 5 -16.78 -15.91 -2.00
CA ASP A 5 -16.76 -15.79 -3.46
C ASP A 5 -15.37 -15.39 -4.02
N PHE A 6 -14.49 -14.89 -3.16
CA PHE A 6 -13.11 -14.44 -3.48
C PHE A 6 -12.05 -15.37 -2.92
N PHE A 7 -12.46 -16.58 -2.53
CA PHE A 7 -11.52 -17.59 -2.05
C PHE A 7 -10.77 -18.24 -3.21
N PHE A 8 -9.48 -18.46 -3.00
CA PHE A 8 -8.63 -19.35 -3.78
C PHE A 8 -7.61 -20.00 -2.85
N ASN A 9 -7.11 -21.18 -3.21
CA ASN A 9 -6.12 -21.86 -2.39
C ASN A 9 -4.73 -21.25 -2.62
N LEU A 10 -4.17 -20.60 -1.59
CA LEU A 10 -2.83 -20.01 -1.62
C LEU A 10 -1.91 -20.80 -0.68
N PRO A 11 -0.93 -21.57 -1.22
CA PRO A 11 0.11 -22.19 -0.40
C PRO A 11 0.98 -21.14 0.30
N GLU A 12 1.25 -21.33 1.59
CA GLU A 12 1.99 -20.36 2.42
C GLU A 12 3.41 -20.13 1.88
N GLU A 13 4.04 -21.14 1.28
CA GLU A 13 5.37 -21.01 0.69
C GLU A 13 5.45 -20.05 -0.53
N LEU A 14 4.31 -19.67 -1.12
CA LEU A 14 4.28 -18.69 -2.19
C LEU A 14 4.24 -17.24 -1.68
N ILE A 15 4.03 -17.02 -0.39
CA ILE A 15 4.06 -15.69 0.21
C ILE A 15 5.52 -15.25 0.33
N ALA A 16 5.91 -14.26 -0.47
CA ALA A 16 7.28 -13.76 -0.52
C ALA A 16 7.71 -13.13 0.82
N GLN A 17 8.80 -13.62 1.39
CA GLN A 17 9.36 -13.12 2.65
C GLN A 17 10.41 -12.03 2.44
N THR A 18 11.09 -12.04 1.30
CA THR A 18 12.18 -11.11 0.96
C THR A 18 11.99 -10.54 -0.44
N PRO A 19 12.42 -9.30 -0.70
CA PRO A 19 12.44 -8.75 -2.06
C PRO A 19 13.49 -9.48 -2.93
N LEU A 20 13.26 -9.48 -4.24
CA LEU A 20 14.29 -9.89 -5.20
C LEU A 20 15.46 -8.90 -5.17
N GLU A 21 16.67 -9.33 -5.48
CA GLU A 21 17.84 -8.47 -5.56
C GLU A 21 17.60 -7.32 -6.55
N GLN A 22 17.17 -7.65 -7.75
CA GLN A 22 16.78 -6.69 -8.78
C GLN A 22 15.26 -6.51 -8.76
N ARG A 23 14.79 -5.26 -8.57
CA ARG A 23 13.35 -4.94 -8.37
C ARG A 23 12.49 -5.35 -9.56
N ASP A 24 12.93 -5.03 -10.77
CA ASP A 24 12.18 -5.25 -12.02
C ASP A 24 12.36 -6.65 -12.62
N ALA A 25 13.15 -7.53 -11.97
CA ALA A 25 13.26 -8.93 -12.32
C ALA A 25 12.07 -9.79 -11.81
N SER A 26 11.13 -9.21 -11.06
CA SER A 26 9.89 -9.89 -10.69
C SER A 26 9.10 -10.29 -11.93
N ARG A 27 8.31 -11.36 -11.83
CA ARG A 27 7.42 -11.74 -12.93
C ARG A 27 6.25 -10.78 -13.02
N LEU A 28 5.73 -10.65 -14.22
CA LEU A 28 4.55 -9.87 -14.55
C LEU A 28 3.53 -10.78 -15.23
N LEU A 29 2.36 -10.93 -14.64
CA LEU A 29 1.22 -11.56 -15.26
C LEU A 29 0.36 -10.48 -15.91
N HIS A 30 0.32 -10.44 -17.23
CA HIS A 30 -0.59 -9.58 -17.96
C HIS A 30 -1.95 -10.25 -18.09
N LEU A 31 -3.02 -9.51 -17.80
CA LEU A 31 -4.39 -9.94 -17.90
C LEU A 31 -5.19 -8.95 -18.75
N ASP A 32 -5.67 -9.37 -19.90
CA ASP A 32 -6.68 -8.63 -20.66
C ASP A 32 -8.02 -8.77 -19.93
N LYS A 33 -8.54 -7.66 -19.42
CA LYS A 33 -9.77 -7.66 -18.63
C LYS A 33 -11.03 -7.98 -19.43
N LYS A 34 -11.00 -7.84 -20.75
CA LYS A 34 -12.14 -8.10 -21.64
C LYS A 34 -12.20 -9.56 -22.08
N THR A 35 -11.06 -10.09 -22.49
CA THR A 35 -10.98 -11.47 -23.00
C THR A 35 -10.63 -12.48 -21.92
N GLY A 36 -9.97 -12.02 -20.84
CA GLY A 36 -9.40 -12.86 -19.81
C GLY A 36 -8.15 -13.61 -20.26
N GLU A 37 -7.55 -13.24 -21.39
CA GLU A 37 -6.27 -13.80 -21.84
C GLU A 37 -5.15 -13.44 -20.88
N ILE A 38 -4.24 -14.40 -20.66
CA ILE A 38 -3.14 -14.29 -19.73
C ILE A 38 -1.83 -14.46 -20.47
N GLU A 39 -0.88 -13.53 -20.24
CA GLU A 39 0.50 -13.64 -20.70
C GLU A 39 1.46 -13.60 -19.51
N HIS A 40 2.57 -14.36 -19.63
CA HIS A 40 3.61 -14.40 -18.61
C HIS A 40 4.83 -13.62 -19.10
N ARG A 41 5.27 -12.64 -18.32
CA ARG A 41 6.37 -11.72 -18.61
C ARG A 41 7.22 -11.48 -17.34
N HIS A 42 8.23 -10.62 -17.48
CA HIS A 42 8.92 -9.99 -16.36
C HIS A 42 8.61 -8.50 -16.29
N PHE A 43 8.77 -7.91 -15.13
CA PHE A 43 8.36 -6.52 -14.91
C PHE A 43 9.16 -5.52 -15.78
N TYR A 44 10.42 -5.79 -16.07
CA TYR A 44 11.23 -4.98 -16.99
C TYR A 44 10.68 -4.97 -18.44
N GLU A 45 9.75 -5.86 -18.78
CA GLU A 45 9.06 -5.88 -20.08
C GLU A 45 7.78 -5.02 -20.10
N LEU A 46 7.40 -4.42 -18.96
CA LEU A 46 6.22 -3.53 -18.86
C LEU A 46 6.16 -2.46 -19.97
N PRO A 47 7.28 -1.85 -20.42
CA PRO A 47 7.24 -0.87 -21.50
C PRO A 47 6.59 -1.35 -22.80
N GLN A 48 6.55 -2.67 -23.06
CA GLN A 48 5.92 -3.24 -24.26
C GLN A 48 4.39 -3.06 -24.28
N TYR A 49 3.77 -2.87 -23.11
CA TYR A 49 2.33 -2.66 -22.95
C TYR A 49 1.95 -1.17 -22.85
N LEU A 50 2.94 -0.29 -22.71
CA LEU A 50 2.74 1.15 -22.58
C LEU A 50 2.91 1.83 -23.94
N ARG A 51 2.21 2.95 -24.13
CA ARG A 51 2.27 3.72 -25.35
C ARG A 51 2.40 5.22 -25.08
N LYS A 52 2.96 5.94 -26.04
CA LYS A 52 3.04 7.40 -25.97
C LYS A 52 1.65 8.00 -25.70
N GLY A 53 1.59 8.90 -24.77
CA GLY A 53 0.36 9.56 -24.35
C GLY A 53 -0.33 8.94 -23.14
N ASP A 54 0.07 7.73 -22.71
CA ASP A 54 -0.39 7.17 -21.43
C ASP A 54 0.16 7.97 -20.24
N CYS A 55 -0.46 7.83 -19.07
CA CYS A 55 0.18 8.20 -17.80
C CYS A 55 0.17 7.06 -16.80
N LEU A 56 1.28 6.91 -16.08
CA LEU A 56 1.38 6.11 -14.86
C LEU A 56 1.13 6.99 -13.66
N VAL A 57 0.19 6.61 -12.80
CA VAL A 57 -0.10 7.32 -11.56
C VAL A 57 0.45 6.51 -10.38
N LEU A 58 1.45 7.07 -9.72
CA LEU A 58 2.29 6.45 -8.71
C LEU A 58 2.00 7.08 -7.34
N ASN A 59 1.93 6.27 -6.29
CA ASN A 59 1.79 6.76 -4.92
C ASN A 59 3.18 7.04 -4.34
N ASN A 60 3.50 8.33 -4.10
CA ASN A 60 4.81 8.77 -3.63
C ASN A 60 4.95 8.80 -2.10
N THR A 61 4.02 8.17 -1.39
CA THR A 61 4.12 8.08 0.07
C THR A 61 5.40 7.35 0.49
N ARG A 62 5.97 7.78 1.62
CA ARG A 62 7.15 7.17 2.24
C ARG A 62 6.77 6.61 3.61
N VAL A 63 7.21 5.40 3.86
CA VAL A 63 6.95 4.69 5.12
C VAL A 63 7.83 5.28 6.22
N LEU A 64 7.22 5.55 7.37
CA LEU A 64 7.96 5.91 8.59
C LEU A 64 8.59 4.66 9.20
N PRO A 65 9.80 4.73 9.78
CA PRO A 65 10.34 3.67 10.61
C PRO A 65 9.60 3.61 11.95
N ALA A 66 8.30 3.35 11.86
CA ALA A 66 7.32 3.56 12.91
C ALA A 66 7.29 2.44 13.97
N ARG A 67 8.11 1.39 13.83
CA ARG A 67 8.18 0.28 14.78
C ARG A 67 9.31 0.50 15.77
N LEU A 68 8.96 0.78 17.03
CA LEU A 68 9.87 1.04 18.12
C LEU A 68 9.95 -0.18 19.05
N LEU A 69 11.15 -0.68 19.28
CA LEU A 69 11.43 -1.74 20.24
C LEU A 69 12.10 -1.13 21.49
N GLY A 70 11.53 -1.36 22.66
CA GLY A 70 12.04 -0.78 23.90
C GLY A 70 11.67 -1.62 25.12
N CYS A 71 11.72 -1.00 26.29
CA CYS A 71 11.36 -1.64 27.53
C CYS A 71 10.48 -0.71 28.39
N ARG A 72 9.74 -1.33 29.29
CA ARG A 72 9.02 -0.61 30.35
C ARG A 72 9.98 -0.30 31.49
N GLN A 73 9.80 0.81 32.16
CA GLN A 73 10.61 1.15 33.34
C GLN A 73 10.57 0.04 34.41
N SER A 74 9.46 -0.67 34.52
CA SER A 74 9.29 -1.82 35.42
C SER A 74 9.98 -3.11 34.93
N GLY A 75 10.71 -3.07 33.81
CA GLY A 75 11.30 -4.23 33.15
C GLY A 75 10.37 -4.90 32.15
N GLY A 76 10.95 -5.66 31.24
CA GLY A 76 10.27 -6.40 30.17
C GLY A 76 10.04 -5.58 28.90
N GLY A 77 10.25 -6.27 27.76
CA GLY A 77 10.18 -5.65 26.44
C GLY A 77 8.80 -5.09 26.10
N VAL A 78 8.81 -4.08 25.25
CA VAL A 78 7.63 -3.48 24.63
C VAL A 78 7.93 -3.19 23.17
N GLU A 79 6.92 -3.36 22.35
CA GLU A 79 6.91 -2.93 20.96
C GLU A 79 5.78 -1.90 20.79
N LEU A 80 6.11 -0.75 20.21
CA LEU A 80 5.13 0.20 19.71
C LEU A 80 5.19 0.28 18.20
N VAL A 81 4.04 0.40 17.55
CA VAL A 81 3.95 0.80 16.15
C VAL A 81 3.14 2.09 16.10
N LEU A 82 3.78 3.15 15.62
CA LEU A 82 3.16 4.46 15.48
C LEU A 82 2.04 4.42 14.43
N LEU A 83 0.93 5.06 14.76
CA LEU A 83 -0.25 5.29 13.95
C LEU A 83 -0.37 6.80 13.69
N PRO A 84 -1.57 7.40 13.61
CA PRO A 84 -1.69 8.84 13.41
C PRO A 84 -0.95 9.66 14.45
N ASP A 85 -0.27 10.69 13.99
CA ASP A 85 0.24 11.79 14.81
C ASP A 85 -0.96 12.63 15.30
N LEU A 86 -1.05 12.80 16.60
CA LEU A 86 -2.09 13.59 17.27
C LEU A 86 -1.61 15.01 17.62
N GLY A 87 -0.38 15.34 17.23
CA GLY A 87 0.26 16.61 17.52
C GLY A 87 0.89 16.66 18.91
N GLU A 88 1.77 17.64 19.11
CA GLU A 88 2.46 17.90 20.38
C GLU A 88 3.24 16.70 20.94
N GLY A 89 3.78 15.85 20.07
CA GLY A 89 4.51 14.64 20.44
C GLY A 89 3.62 13.48 20.90
N ARG A 90 2.31 13.58 20.73
CA ARG A 90 1.35 12.51 21.02
C ARG A 90 1.05 11.70 19.79
N TRP A 91 1.04 10.40 19.97
CA TRP A 91 0.76 9.45 18.90
C TRP A 91 -0.21 8.38 19.35
N GLU A 92 -1.08 7.98 18.46
CA GLU A 92 -1.77 6.71 18.62
C GLU A 92 -0.81 5.57 18.24
N CYS A 93 -0.78 4.50 19.04
CA CYS A 93 0.16 3.40 18.85
C CYS A 93 -0.51 2.04 19.06
N LEU A 94 -0.18 1.08 18.18
CA LEU A 94 -0.32 -0.33 18.56
C LEU A 94 0.75 -0.65 19.59
N SER A 95 0.40 -1.44 20.61
CA SER A 95 1.34 -1.84 21.67
C SER A 95 1.31 -3.34 21.92
N ARG A 96 2.49 -3.95 22.00
CA ARG A 96 2.70 -5.34 22.38
C ARG A 96 3.72 -5.45 23.52
N PRO A 97 3.37 -6.11 24.65
CA PRO A 97 2.07 -6.66 25.01
C PRO A 97 1.08 -5.59 25.52
N GLY A 98 -0.09 -5.46 24.89
CA GLY A 98 -1.07 -4.44 25.23
C GLY A 98 -1.54 -4.47 26.70
N ARG A 99 -1.71 -5.65 27.30
CA ARG A 99 -2.15 -5.81 28.71
C ARG A 99 -1.18 -5.21 29.73
N LYS A 100 0.08 -5.00 29.35
CA LYS A 100 1.14 -4.50 30.23
C LYS A 100 1.50 -3.02 29.99
N THR A 101 0.88 -2.39 29.02
CA THR A 101 1.04 -0.96 28.67
C THR A 101 -0.25 -0.21 29.01
N LYS A 102 -0.49 -0.05 30.31
CA LYS A 102 -1.64 0.69 30.86
C LYS A 102 -1.33 2.19 30.94
N PRO A 103 -2.34 3.07 31.04
CA PRO A 103 -2.12 4.47 31.32
C PRO A 103 -1.20 4.66 32.54
N GLY A 104 -0.26 5.61 32.46
CA GLY A 104 0.80 5.87 33.43
C GLY A 104 2.05 4.99 33.26
N THR A 105 2.08 4.01 32.32
CA THR A 105 3.28 3.20 32.05
C THR A 105 4.35 4.07 31.38
N LEU A 106 5.55 4.06 31.94
CA LEU A 106 6.74 4.70 31.37
C LEU A 106 7.51 3.70 30.50
N LEU A 107 7.86 4.16 29.31
CA LEU A 107 8.57 3.38 28.28
C LEU A 107 9.89 4.05 27.93
N GLN A 108 10.88 3.24 27.56
CA GLN A 108 12.20 3.69 27.16
C GLN A 108 12.65 2.95 25.91
N PHE A 109 13.25 3.70 24.96
CA PHE A 109 13.79 3.21 23.71
C PHE A 109 15.22 3.69 23.52
N GLY A 110 16.05 2.88 22.89
CA GLY A 110 17.49 3.11 22.85
C GLY A 110 18.07 3.13 24.25
N ASP A 111 19.14 3.85 24.45
CA ASP A 111 19.80 4.05 25.76
C ASP A 111 19.14 5.19 26.58
N GLY A 112 17.83 5.42 26.41
CA GLY A 112 17.08 6.51 27.05
C GLY A 112 16.97 7.78 26.19
N GLU A 113 17.42 7.74 24.98
CA GLU A 113 17.32 8.81 23.99
C GLU A 113 15.87 9.20 23.68
N LEU A 114 14.97 8.20 23.70
CA LEU A 114 13.53 8.38 23.55
C LEU A 114 12.83 7.74 24.72
N THR A 115 12.00 8.50 25.41
CA THR A 115 11.10 7.99 26.45
C THR A 115 9.66 8.30 26.09
N ALA A 116 8.74 7.57 26.70
CA ALA A 116 7.32 7.82 26.45
C ALA A 116 6.45 7.49 27.66
N THR A 117 5.31 8.14 27.74
CA THR A 117 4.27 7.89 28.74
C THR A 117 3.00 7.43 28.03
N VAL A 118 2.45 6.30 28.44
CA VAL A 118 1.12 5.89 27.97
C VAL A 118 0.08 6.76 28.68
N GLU A 119 -0.67 7.58 27.95
CA GLU A 119 -1.67 8.49 28.50
C GLU A 119 -3.04 7.83 28.63
N ALA A 120 -3.46 7.11 27.58
CA ALA A 120 -4.81 6.54 27.51
C ALA A 120 -4.84 5.26 26.68
N VAL A 121 -5.97 4.57 26.74
CA VAL A 121 -6.35 3.48 25.81
C VAL A 121 -7.43 4.04 24.89
N ALA A 122 -7.14 4.07 23.59
CA ALA A 122 -8.08 4.48 22.55
C ALA A 122 -9.09 3.37 22.22
N GLU A 123 -10.11 3.74 21.47
CA GLU A 123 -11.05 2.79 20.89
C GLU A 123 -10.30 1.74 20.04
N GLY A 124 -10.72 0.47 20.12
CA GLY A 124 -10.01 -0.64 19.47
C GLY A 124 -8.75 -1.14 20.22
N GLY A 125 -8.43 -0.57 21.39
CA GLY A 125 -7.36 -1.05 22.26
C GLY A 125 -5.98 -0.51 21.96
N ASN A 126 -5.83 0.44 21.04
CA ASN A 126 -4.60 1.19 20.79
C ASN A 126 -4.22 2.04 22.01
N ARG A 127 -3.02 2.57 22.04
CA ARG A 127 -2.51 3.44 23.11
C ARG A 127 -2.32 4.85 22.60
N ILE A 128 -2.74 5.83 23.37
CA ILE A 128 -2.29 7.22 23.20
C ILE A 128 -1.02 7.36 24.00
N VAL A 129 0.06 7.73 23.33
CA VAL A 129 1.40 7.76 23.90
C VAL A 129 2.00 9.15 23.69
N GLN A 130 2.43 9.79 24.79
CA GLN A 130 3.21 11.03 24.75
C GLN A 130 4.70 10.68 24.71
N PHE A 131 5.38 11.08 23.65
CA PHE A 131 6.84 10.93 23.54
C PHE A 131 7.58 12.12 24.10
N HIS A 132 8.73 11.84 24.72
CA HIS A 132 9.68 12.82 25.25
C HIS A 132 11.05 12.58 24.64
N TYR A 133 11.57 13.57 23.96
CA TYR A 133 12.82 13.51 23.19
C TYR A 133 13.46 14.89 23.10
N THR A 134 14.70 14.95 22.66
CA THR A 134 15.40 16.20 22.38
C THR A 134 15.68 16.27 20.87
N GLY A 135 15.46 17.44 20.27
CA GLY A 135 15.67 17.67 18.84
C GLY A 135 14.45 17.33 17.97
N ILE A 136 14.66 16.76 16.81
CA ILE A 136 13.64 16.46 15.81
C ILE A 136 13.18 15.00 15.95
N PHE A 137 11.90 14.78 16.18
CA PHE A 137 11.34 13.44 16.40
C PHE A 137 11.63 12.46 15.25
N LEU A 138 11.53 12.93 14.01
CA LEU A 138 11.81 12.09 12.83
C LEU A 138 13.25 11.58 12.81
N GLU A 139 14.22 12.40 13.20
CA GLU A 139 15.64 11.97 13.29
C GLU A 139 15.83 10.91 14.38
N VAL A 140 15.10 11.03 15.50
CA VAL A 140 15.09 10.01 16.55
C VAL A 140 14.48 8.71 16.03
N LEU A 141 13.37 8.80 15.29
CA LEU A 141 12.74 7.64 14.67
C LEU A 141 13.64 6.95 13.64
N GLU A 142 14.39 7.71 12.84
CA GLU A 142 15.33 7.14 11.86
C GLU A 142 16.46 6.34 12.54
N ARG A 143 16.89 6.73 13.73
CA ARG A 143 17.90 5.99 14.49
C ARG A 143 17.37 4.78 15.25
N LEU A 144 16.21 4.90 15.87
CA LEU A 144 15.67 3.89 16.80
C LEU A 144 14.58 3.01 16.18
N GLY A 145 13.89 3.53 15.17
CA GLY A 145 12.76 2.87 14.55
C GLY A 145 13.18 1.79 13.55
N LYS A 146 12.33 0.78 13.45
CA LYS A 146 12.41 -0.24 12.42
C LYS A 146 11.24 -0.09 11.45
N MET A 147 11.43 -0.58 10.23
CA MET A 147 10.38 -0.62 9.22
C MET A 147 9.20 -1.48 9.70
N PRO A 148 7.96 -0.96 9.71
CA PRO A 148 6.78 -1.70 10.13
C PRO A 148 6.31 -2.63 9.01
N LEU A 149 6.95 -3.79 8.88
CA LEU A 149 6.58 -4.77 7.87
C LEU A 149 5.21 -5.40 8.18
N PRO A 150 4.45 -5.80 7.15
CA PRO A 150 3.22 -6.53 7.31
C PRO A 150 3.38 -7.83 8.13
N PRO A 151 2.35 -8.28 8.86
CA PRO A 151 2.48 -9.39 9.80
C PRO A 151 2.78 -10.76 9.16
N TYR A 152 2.57 -10.91 7.86
CA TYR A 152 2.89 -12.12 7.11
C TYR A 152 4.37 -12.20 6.68
N ILE A 153 5.13 -11.10 6.79
CA ILE A 153 6.58 -11.09 6.60
C ILE A 153 7.22 -11.40 7.96
N LYS A 154 7.82 -12.57 8.06
CA LYS A 154 8.47 -13.08 9.28
C LYS A 154 9.99 -12.83 9.27
N GLU A 155 10.55 -12.69 8.07
CA GLU A 155 11.98 -12.41 7.87
C GLU A 155 12.32 -10.96 8.18
N GLU A 156 13.47 -10.73 8.80
CA GLU A 156 13.97 -9.39 9.08
C GLU A 156 14.56 -8.76 7.82
N LEU A 157 14.08 -7.57 7.48
CA LEU A 157 14.60 -6.82 6.33
C LEU A 157 15.93 -6.16 6.71
N GLN A 158 17.01 -6.53 6.01
CA GLN A 158 18.35 -6.02 6.27
C GLN A 158 18.51 -4.56 5.83
N ASP A 159 17.85 -4.19 4.75
CA ASP A 159 17.84 -2.84 4.19
C ASP A 159 16.40 -2.30 4.13
N GLY A 160 16.08 -1.34 4.99
CA GLY A 160 14.75 -0.73 5.06
C GLY A 160 14.33 -0.01 3.77
N GLU A 161 15.29 0.47 2.95
CA GLU A 161 14.99 1.11 1.67
C GLU A 161 14.41 0.12 0.64
N ARG A 162 14.56 -1.18 0.88
CA ARG A 162 13.91 -2.20 0.04
C ARG A 162 12.39 -2.24 0.22
N TYR A 163 11.86 -1.68 1.32
CA TYR A 163 10.42 -1.47 1.56
C TYR A 163 9.97 -0.03 1.28
N GLN A 164 10.74 0.69 0.45
CA GLN A 164 10.40 2.01 -0.07
C GLN A 164 10.41 1.97 -1.59
N THR A 165 9.50 2.73 -2.22
CA THR A 165 9.59 2.96 -3.68
C THR A 165 10.75 3.90 -3.99
N VAL A 166 11.35 3.76 -5.17
CA VAL A 166 12.48 4.62 -5.59
C VAL A 166 12.09 6.09 -5.78
N TYR A 167 10.80 6.38 -5.76
CA TYR A 167 10.22 7.72 -5.89
C TYR A 167 9.47 8.18 -4.62
N SER A 168 9.59 7.45 -3.51
CA SER A 168 8.95 7.82 -2.24
C SER A 168 9.48 9.14 -1.72
N ARG A 169 8.57 10.03 -1.27
CA ARG A 169 8.90 11.38 -0.83
C ARG A 169 8.08 11.84 0.37
N GLU A 170 6.77 11.68 0.33
CA GLU A 170 5.84 12.21 1.33
C GLU A 170 5.76 11.28 2.53
N LEU A 171 6.42 11.63 3.63
CA LEU A 171 6.43 10.86 4.88
C LEU A 171 5.03 10.80 5.52
N GLY A 172 4.67 9.66 6.11
CA GLY A 172 3.42 9.53 6.87
C GLY A 172 2.73 8.18 6.74
N SER A 173 3.27 7.26 5.95
CA SER A 173 2.65 5.95 5.73
C SER A 173 3.13 4.91 6.74
N ALA A 174 2.21 4.03 7.15
CA ALA A 174 2.53 2.83 7.94
C ALA A 174 2.91 1.62 7.07
N ALA A 175 2.67 1.68 5.74
CA ALA A 175 3.03 0.62 4.80
C ALA A 175 3.39 1.19 3.43
N ALA A 176 4.24 0.47 2.68
CA ALA A 176 4.63 0.86 1.33
C ALA A 176 3.52 0.58 0.30
N PRO A 177 3.40 1.39 -0.76
CA PRO A 177 2.59 1.09 -1.94
C PRO A 177 3.33 0.05 -2.79
N THR A 178 3.17 -1.23 -2.43
CA THR A 178 4.09 -2.31 -2.81
C THR A 178 4.15 -2.60 -4.31
N ALA A 179 3.13 -2.29 -5.09
CA ALA A 179 3.19 -2.36 -6.55
C ALA A 179 4.25 -1.42 -7.15
N GLY A 180 4.58 -0.35 -6.45
CA GLY A 180 5.66 0.57 -6.83
C GLY A 180 7.07 0.05 -6.57
N LEU A 181 7.22 -1.00 -5.75
CA LEU A 181 8.52 -1.56 -5.41
C LEU A 181 9.23 -2.24 -6.59
N HIS A 182 8.48 -2.60 -7.63
CA HIS A 182 9.01 -3.21 -8.84
C HIS A 182 9.78 -2.23 -9.73
N PHE A 183 9.52 -0.93 -9.61
CA PHE A 183 10.17 0.06 -10.46
C PHE A 183 11.60 0.34 -10.01
N THR A 184 12.48 0.51 -11.00
CA THR A 184 13.81 1.06 -10.86
C THR A 184 13.84 2.47 -11.44
N PRO A 185 14.81 3.33 -11.05
CA PRO A 185 14.97 4.65 -11.68
C PRO A 185 15.18 4.56 -13.20
N GLU A 186 15.92 3.54 -13.64
CA GLU A 186 16.21 3.27 -15.06
C GLU A 186 14.94 2.94 -15.85
N LEU A 187 14.09 2.05 -15.29
CA LEU A 187 12.82 1.67 -15.93
C LEU A 187 11.87 2.86 -16.01
N LEU A 188 11.75 3.67 -14.95
CA LEU A 188 10.94 4.89 -14.96
C LEU A 188 11.43 5.89 -16.02
N LYS A 189 12.73 6.09 -16.12
CA LYS A 189 13.35 6.95 -17.14
C LYS A 189 13.07 6.44 -18.56
N GLN A 190 13.18 5.13 -18.78
CA GLN A 190 12.84 4.51 -20.07
C GLN A 190 11.38 4.77 -20.45
N ILE A 191 10.46 4.55 -19.51
CA ILE A 191 9.02 4.76 -19.71
C ILE A 191 8.72 6.24 -20.04
N GLU A 192 9.35 7.17 -19.32
CA GLU A 192 9.20 8.61 -19.58
C GLU A 192 9.73 9.01 -20.96
N GLN A 193 10.87 8.44 -21.40
CA GLN A 193 11.46 8.65 -22.73
C GLN A 193 10.55 8.15 -23.87
N MET A 194 9.68 7.17 -23.60
CA MET A 194 8.67 6.69 -24.56
C MET A 194 7.50 7.69 -24.73
N GLY A 195 7.46 8.75 -23.94
CA GLY A 195 6.37 9.73 -23.94
C GLY A 195 5.18 9.33 -23.07
N VAL A 196 5.39 8.45 -22.11
CA VAL A 196 4.45 8.14 -21.03
C VAL A 196 4.67 9.15 -19.90
N LYS A 197 3.61 9.74 -19.38
CA LYS A 197 3.70 10.73 -18.31
C LYS A 197 3.74 10.02 -16.95
N LEU A 198 4.66 10.44 -16.07
CA LEU A 198 4.68 10.02 -14.68
C LEU A 198 3.94 11.05 -13.84
N CYS A 199 2.89 10.62 -13.16
CA CYS A 199 2.07 11.45 -12.27
C CYS A 199 2.14 10.89 -10.86
N TYR A 200 2.17 11.77 -9.85
CA TYR A 200 2.31 11.35 -8.45
C TYR A 200 1.12 11.80 -7.64
N VAL A 201 0.56 10.86 -6.89
CA VAL A 201 -0.45 11.10 -5.86
C VAL A 201 0.12 10.68 -4.52
N THR A 202 -0.50 11.12 -3.43
CA THR A 202 -0.14 10.68 -2.09
C THR A 202 -1.33 10.00 -1.45
N LEU A 203 -1.16 8.79 -0.94
CA LEU A 203 -2.09 8.16 -0.01
C LEU A 203 -1.26 7.53 1.09
N HIS A 204 -1.47 7.94 2.32
CA HIS A 204 -0.82 7.35 3.48
C HIS A 204 -1.56 6.09 3.89
N VAL A 205 -0.90 4.94 3.64
CA VAL A 205 -1.47 3.62 3.92
C VAL A 205 -1.49 3.38 5.42
N GLY A 206 -2.69 3.11 5.95
CA GLY A 206 -2.89 2.72 7.34
C GLY A 206 -2.70 1.22 7.56
N LEU A 207 -2.46 0.81 8.82
CA LEU A 207 -2.35 -0.62 9.20
C LEU A 207 -3.67 -1.39 9.01
N GLY A 208 -4.79 -0.69 8.81
CA GLY A 208 -6.08 -1.28 8.51
C GLY A 208 -6.07 -2.14 7.23
N THR A 209 -5.21 -1.80 6.26
CA THR A 209 -5.04 -2.54 5.01
C THR A 209 -4.66 -4.02 5.22
N PHE A 210 -4.06 -4.36 6.36
CA PHE A 210 -3.68 -5.74 6.69
C PHE A 210 -4.71 -6.47 7.56
N ARG A 211 -5.82 -5.83 7.90
CA ARG A 211 -6.89 -6.49 8.67
C ARG A 211 -7.72 -7.35 7.73
N PRO A 212 -8.01 -8.61 8.12
CA PRO A 212 -8.90 -9.46 7.35
C PRO A 212 -10.33 -8.91 7.37
N VAL A 213 -11.07 -9.09 6.29
CA VAL A 213 -12.51 -8.87 6.23
C VAL A 213 -13.17 -9.87 7.18
N LYS A 214 -13.98 -9.36 8.11
CA LYS A 214 -14.66 -10.19 9.13
C LYS A 214 -16.07 -10.55 8.70
N GLU A 215 -16.72 -9.65 8.00
CA GLU A 215 -18.09 -9.74 7.55
C GLU A 215 -18.21 -10.81 6.45
N GLU A 216 -19.25 -11.64 6.51
CA GLU A 216 -19.54 -12.63 5.47
C GLU A 216 -20.07 -11.98 4.19
N LYS A 217 -20.95 -10.98 4.33
CA LYS A 217 -21.40 -10.15 3.21
C LYS A 217 -20.46 -8.99 3.02
N ILE A 218 -19.91 -8.87 1.83
CA ILE A 218 -18.91 -7.83 1.54
C ILE A 218 -19.50 -6.41 1.62
N GLU A 219 -20.79 -6.26 1.34
CA GLU A 219 -21.50 -4.99 1.40
C GLU A 219 -21.62 -4.43 2.83
N ASP A 220 -21.47 -5.28 3.85
CA ASP A 220 -21.52 -4.91 5.27
C ASP A 220 -20.13 -4.48 5.79
N HIS A 221 -19.07 -4.63 4.97
CA HIS A 221 -17.71 -4.27 5.37
C HIS A 221 -17.49 -2.77 5.37
N GLU A 222 -17.05 -2.24 6.51
CA GLU A 222 -16.62 -0.85 6.67
C GLU A 222 -15.13 -0.71 6.40
N MET A 223 -14.80 0.00 5.31
CA MET A 223 -13.41 0.33 4.99
C MET A 223 -12.85 1.35 5.97
N HIS A 224 -11.61 1.14 6.39
CA HIS A 224 -10.86 2.15 7.13
C HIS A 224 -10.55 3.36 6.26
N SER A 225 -10.53 4.52 6.90
CA SER A 225 -10.27 5.79 6.25
C SER A 225 -8.76 6.03 6.11
N GLU A 226 -8.32 6.52 4.95
CA GLU A 226 -6.93 6.86 4.63
C GLU A 226 -6.85 8.25 4.02
N PHE A 227 -5.83 9.01 4.42
CA PHE A 227 -5.63 10.38 3.93
C PHE A 227 -4.94 10.36 2.56
N CYS A 228 -5.52 11.07 1.59
CA CYS A 228 -4.99 11.14 0.24
C CYS A 228 -5.01 12.56 -0.32
N VAL A 229 -4.08 12.80 -1.26
CA VAL A 229 -3.83 14.12 -1.86
C VAL A 229 -3.56 13.96 -3.35
N ILE A 230 -4.16 14.86 -4.15
CA ILE A 230 -3.82 15.08 -5.56
C ILE A 230 -3.50 16.57 -5.73
N SER A 231 -2.27 16.88 -6.18
CA SER A 231 -1.90 18.29 -6.45
C SER A 231 -2.62 18.85 -7.69
N PRO A 232 -2.77 20.17 -7.80
CA PRO A 232 -3.33 20.79 -9.01
C PRO A 232 -2.61 20.37 -10.28
N GLU A 233 -1.27 20.35 -10.26
CA GLU A 233 -0.44 19.99 -11.42
C GLU A 233 -0.67 18.54 -11.84
N THR A 234 -0.83 17.63 -10.86
CA THR A 234 -1.11 16.22 -11.11
C THR A 234 -2.50 16.03 -11.70
N ALA A 235 -3.52 16.71 -11.16
CA ALA A 235 -4.89 16.67 -11.70
C ALA A 235 -4.96 17.18 -13.14
N GLU A 236 -4.34 18.33 -13.43
CA GLU A 236 -4.26 18.89 -14.78
C GLU A 236 -3.57 17.93 -15.76
N ALA A 237 -2.46 17.31 -15.33
CA ALA A 237 -1.72 16.38 -16.16
C ALA A 237 -2.54 15.13 -16.52
N ILE A 238 -3.23 14.53 -15.55
CA ILE A 238 -4.11 13.36 -15.76
C ILE A 238 -5.27 13.73 -16.67
N ASN A 239 -5.92 14.86 -16.43
CA ASN A 239 -7.05 15.35 -17.24
C ASN A 239 -6.62 15.64 -18.69
N ALA A 240 -5.42 16.19 -18.88
CA ALA A 240 -4.86 16.42 -20.22
C ALA A 240 -4.60 15.11 -20.96
N VAL A 241 -4.07 14.09 -20.31
CA VAL A 241 -3.88 12.74 -20.88
C VAL A 241 -5.22 12.17 -21.34
N ARG A 242 -6.24 12.18 -20.50
CA ARG A 242 -7.60 11.69 -20.85
C ARG A 242 -8.20 12.46 -22.03
N LYS A 243 -8.13 13.79 -22.01
CA LYS A 243 -8.63 14.64 -23.10
C LYS A 243 -7.98 14.30 -24.44
N ASN A 244 -6.71 13.89 -24.43
CA ASN A 244 -5.96 13.52 -25.62
C ASN A 244 -6.09 12.03 -25.98
N GLY A 245 -6.97 11.26 -25.35
CA GLY A 245 -7.22 9.84 -25.61
C GLY A 245 -6.14 8.89 -25.08
N GLY A 246 -5.28 9.35 -24.18
CA GLY A 246 -4.33 8.51 -23.47
C GLY A 246 -5.00 7.76 -22.32
N ARG A 247 -4.33 6.68 -21.85
CA ARG A 247 -4.81 5.85 -20.72
C ARG A 247 -4.27 6.36 -19.40
N VAL A 248 -5.09 6.26 -18.37
CA VAL A 248 -4.69 6.47 -16.97
C VAL A 248 -4.46 5.10 -16.32
N ILE A 249 -3.21 4.81 -16.02
CA ILE A 249 -2.77 3.52 -15.48
C ILE A 249 -2.38 3.72 -14.02
N ALA A 250 -3.16 3.16 -13.10
CA ALA A 250 -2.86 3.23 -11.68
C ALA A 250 -1.77 2.22 -11.31
N VAL A 251 -0.77 2.66 -10.56
CA VAL A 251 0.26 1.80 -9.96
C VAL A 251 -0.10 1.58 -8.50
N GLY A 252 -0.61 0.39 -8.21
CA GLY A 252 -1.12 -0.02 -6.92
C GLY A 252 -2.58 0.33 -6.67
N THR A 253 -3.19 -0.46 -5.80
CA THR A 253 -4.57 -0.25 -5.35
C THR A 253 -4.74 1.07 -4.61
N THR A 254 -3.68 1.59 -4.00
CA THR A 254 -3.67 2.91 -3.34
C THR A 254 -3.81 4.06 -4.33
N SER A 255 -3.07 4.05 -5.45
CA SER A 255 -3.24 5.04 -6.52
C SER A 255 -4.62 4.93 -7.16
N CYS A 256 -5.12 3.70 -7.38
CA CYS A 256 -6.47 3.45 -7.87
C CYS A 256 -7.52 4.07 -6.95
N ARG A 257 -7.49 3.76 -5.64
CA ARG A 257 -8.43 4.31 -4.66
C ARG A 257 -8.35 5.84 -4.56
N THR A 258 -7.16 6.40 -4.64
CA THR A 258 -6.98 7.86 -4.67
C THR A 258 -7.67 8.46 -5.89
N LEU A 259 -7.36 7.96 -7.08
CA LEU A 259 -7.94 8.47 -8.32
C LEU A 259 -9.47 8.38 -8.33
N GLU A 260 -10.01 7.22 -7.99
CA GLU A 260 -11.47 7.00 -7.97
C GLU A 260 -12.17 7.83 -6.90
N SER A 261 -11.49 8.17 -5.78
CA SER A 261 -12.03 9.06 -4.76
C SER A 261 -12.12 10.52 -5.21
N PHE A 262 -11.27 10.95 -6.14
CA PHE A 262 -11.24 12.31 -6.67
C PHE A 262 -11.88 12.43 -8.06
N ALA A 263 -12.31 11.30 -8.65
CA ALA A 263 -12.90 11.29 -9.98
C ALA A 263 -14.35 11.79 -9.97
N GLU A 264 -14.64 12.70 -10.85
CA GLU A 264 -15.99 13.20 -11.15
C GLU A 264 -16.72 12.24 -12.11
N GLU A 265 -18.01 12.46 -12.33
CA GLU A 265 -18.82 11.58 -13.19
C GLU A 265 -18.39 11.59 -14.67
N ASP A 266 -17.78 12.67 -15.14
CA ASP A 266 -17.20 12.78 -16.48
C ASP A 266 -15.81 12.15 -16.60
N GLY A 267 -15.27 11.60 -15.50
CA GLY A 267 -13.97 10.98 -15.41
C GLY A 267 -12.82 11.95 -15.22
N THR A 268 -13.07 13.24 -15.08
CA THR A 268 -12.05 14.20 -14.67
C THR A 268 -11.66 14.00 -13.21
N VAL A 269 -10.45 14.40 -12.86
CA VAL A 269 -9.92 14.27 -11.49
C VAL A 269 -9.77 15.67 -10.90
N ALA A 270 -10.37 15.88 -9.72
CA ALA A 270 -10.20 17.09 -8.95
C ALA A 270 -8.88 17.09 -8.18
N ALA A 271 -8.30 18.28 -7.96
CA ALA A 271 -7.19 18.44 -7.02
C ALA A 271 -7.71 18.64 -5.59
N GLY A 272 -6.87 18.33 -4.60
CA GLY A 272 -7.17 18.58 -3.20
C GLY A 272 -6.65 17.49 -2.27
N SER A 273 -7.16 17.51 -1.05
CA SER A 273 -6.87 16.51 -0.02
C SER A 273 -8.16 16.06 0.64
N ARG A 274 -8.26 14.78 0.99
CA ARG A 274 -9.42 14.21 1.70
C ARG A 274 -9.07 12.91 2.40
N TRP A 275 -9.93 12.53 3.30
CA TRP A 275 -9.99 11.16 3.80
C TRP A 275 -10.87 10.32 2.87
N THR A 276 -10.42 9.12 2.54
CA THR A 276 -11.16 8.16 1.71
C THR A 276 -11.34 6.84 2.42
N ASP A 277 -12.55 6.36 2.43
CA ASP A 277 -12.97 5.03 2.86
C ASP A 277 -13.57 4.25 1.69
N ILE A 278 -13.26 4.66 0.47
CA ILE A 278 -13.79 4.03 -0.74
C ILE A 278 -13.53 2.52 -0.74
N PHE A 279 -14.61 1.75 -0.81
CA PHE A 279 -14.58 0.31 -0.97
C PHE A 279 -15.00 -0.07 -2.38
N ILE A 280 -14.04 -0.58 -3.15
CA ILE A 280 -14.24 -0.99 -4.54
C ILE A 280 -14.36 -2.51 -4.60
N TYR A 281 -15.50 -2.99 -5.09
CA TYR A 281 -15.83 -4.41 -5.29
C TYR A 281 -16.68 -4.61 -6.54
N PRO A 282 -16.91 -5.83 -7.02
CA PRO A 282 -17.69 -6.07 -8.25
C PRO A 282 -19.04 -5.37 -8.26
N GLY A 283 -19.33 -4.65 -9.34
CA GLY A 283 -20.44 -3.72 -9.48
C GLY A 283 -20.03 -2.25 -9.43
N TYR A 284 -18.80 -1.95 -8.93
CA TYR A 284 -18.24 -0.60 -8.99
C TYR A 284 -17.95 -0.19 -10.43
N ARG A 285 -18.34 1.04 -10.79
CA ARG A 285 -18.04 1.64 -12.10
C ARG A 285 -16.82 2.55 -11.97
N PHE A 286 -15.72 2.11 -12.53
CA PHE A 286 -14.51 2.95 -12.60
C PHE A 286 -14.75 4.18 -13.46
N LYS A 287 -14.33 5.34 -12.95
CA LYS A 287 -14.50 6.64 -13.59
C LYS A 287 -13.22 7.13 -14.23
N CYS A 288 -12.09 6.88 -13.60
CA CYS A 288 -10.81 7.48 -13.96
C CYS A 288 -9.83 6.48 -14.56
N ILE A 289 -9.62 5.32 -13.94
CA ILE A 289 -8.56 4.42 -14.37
C ILE A 289 -8.96 3.54 -15.56
N ASP A 290 -8.01 3.34 -16.47
CA ASP A 290 -8.15 2.45 -17.63
C ASP A 290 -7.45 1.10 -17.41
N ALA A 291 -6.37 1.09 -16.62
CA ALA A 291 -5.57 -0.09 -16.32
C ALA A 291 -4.97 -0.02 -14.92
N LEU A 292 -4.52 -1.15 -14.42
CA LEU A 292 -3.96 -1.29 -13.07
C LEU A 292 -2.72 -2.17 -13.08
N ILE A 293 -1.64 -1.68 -12.47
CA ILE A 293 -0.48 -2.48 -12.07
C ILE A 293 -0.62 -2.77 -10.58
N THR A 294 -0.56 -4.03 -10.17
CA THR A 294 -0.73 -4.40 -8.77
C THR A 294 0.05 -5.67 -8.42
N ASN A 295 0.23 -5.96 -7.14
CA ASN A 295 0.72 -7.26 -6.67
C ASN A 295 -0.42 -8.28 -6.62
N PHE A 296 -0.08 -9.55 -6.40
CA PHE A 296 -1.06 -10.56 -6.03
C PHE A 296 -1.49 -10.39 -4.58
N HIS A 297 -2.80 -10.51 -4.33
CA HIS A 297 -3.42 -10.24 -3.02
C HIS A 297 -3.87 -11.51 -2.32
N LEU A 298 -4.22 -11.40 -1.01
CA LEU A 298 -4.77 -12.50 -0.22
C LEU A 298 -6.14 -12.94 -0.71
N PRO A 299 -6.45 -14.23 -0.55
CA PRO A 299 -7.83 -14.70 -0.62
C PRO A 299 -8.73 -13.87 0.30
N GLU A 300 -9.94 -13.62 -0.14
CA GLU A 300 -10.99 -12.96 0.65
C GLU A 300 -10.66 -11.54 1.15
N SER A 301 -9.62 -10.89 0.59
CA SER A 301 -9.23 -9.52 0.96
C SER A 301 -9.99 -8.46 0.15
N THR A 302 -10.11 -7.26 0.69
CA THR A 302 -10.68 -6.10 -0.03
C THR A 302 -9.93 -5.80 -1.33
N LEU A 303 -8.65 -6.17 -1.41
CA LEU A 303 -7.81 -5.90 -2.58
C LEU A 303 -8.10 -6.85 -3.75
N ILE A 304 -8.35 -8.15 -3.52
CA ILE A 304 -8.79 -9.04 -4.59
C ILE A 304 -10.20 -8.67 -5.08
N MET A 305 -11.04 -8.11 -4.20
CA MET A 305 -12.36 -7.58 -4.57
C MET A 305 -12.24 -6.39 -5.51
N LEU A 306 -11.31 -5.46 -5.25
CA LEU A 306 -11.01 -4.32 -6.13
C LEU A 306 -10.53 -4.78 -7.51
N VAL A 307 -9.59 -5.70 -7.55
CA VAL A 307 -9.06 -6.27 -8.81
C VAL A 307 -10.18 -6.99 -9.57
N SER A 308 -11.04 -7.71 -8.84
CA SER A 308 -12.22 -8.39 -9.41
C SER A 308 -13.28 -7.42 -9.95
N ALA A 309 -13.38 -6.23 -9.37
CA ALA A 309 -14.25 -5.18 -9.91
C ALA A 309 -13.75 -4.68 -11.27
N LEU A 310 -12.42 -4.62 -11.48
CA LEU A 310 -11.83 -4.12 -12.71
C LEU A 310 -11.87 -5.14 -13.86
N ALA A 311 -11.56 -6.41 -13.57
CA ALA A 311 -11.35 -7.43 -14.61
C ALA A 311 -12.40 -8.54 -14.62
N GLY A 312 -13.38 -8.47 -13.74
CA GLY A 312 -14.34 -9.55 -13.52
C GLY A 312 -13.79 -10.64 -12.62
N ARG A 313 -14.61 -11.09 -11.68
CA ARG A 313 -14.23 -12.08 -10.65
C ARG A 313 -13.67 -13.37 -11.26
N GLU A 314 -14.32 -13.92 -12.27
CA GLU A 314 -13.93 -15.19 -12.88
C GLU A 314 -12.55 -15.09 -13.56
N ASN A 315 -12.28 -13.99 -14.27
CA ASN A 315 -11.00 -13.75 -14.90
C ASN A 315 -9.89 -13.63 -13.84
N VAL A 316 -10.18 -12.91 -12.76
CA VAL A 316 -9.21 -12.71 -11.66
C VAL A 316 -8.91 -14.02 -10.96
N LEU A 317 -9.92 -14.79 -10.55
CA LEU A 317 -9.70 -16.08 -9.88
C LEU A 317 -8.93 -17.05 -10.77
N ARG A 318 -9.25 -17.12 -12.06
CA ARG A 318 -8.49 -17.94 -13.03
C ARG A 318 -7.03 -17.47 -13.15
N ALA A 319 -6.77 -16.15 -13.16
CA ALA A 319 -5.42 -15.61 -13.19
C ALA A 319 -4.65 -15.96 -11.91
N TYR A 320 -5.29 -15.89 -10.76
CA TYR A 320 -4.69 -16.24 -9.46
C TYR A 320 -4.39 -17.75 -9.37
N GLU A 321 -5.31 -18.62 -9.80
CA GLU A 321 -5.05 -20.05 -9.88
C GLU A 321 -3.89 -20.36 -10.84
N THR A 322 -3.82 -19.67 -11.98
CA THR A 322 -2.70 -19.79 -12.93
C THR A 322 -1.39 -19.35 -12.29
N ALA A 323 -1.41 -18.24 -11.53
CA ALA A 323 -0.24 -17.76 -10.80
C ALA A 323 0.22 -18.75 -9.73
N VAL A 324 -0.71 -19.35 -8.97
CA VAL A 324 -0.39 -20.41 -7.98
C VAL A 324 0.24 -21.63 -8.64
N LYS A 325 -0.37 -22.14 -9.72
CA LYS A 325 0.17 -23.27 -10.52
C LYS A 325 1.55 -22.93 -11.09
N GLY A 326 1.72 -21.69 -11.57
CA GLY A 326 2.99 -21.19 -12.12
C GLY A 326 4.01 -20.81 -11.03
N ARG A 327 3.69 -21.03 -9.75
CA ARG A 327 4.54 -20.67 -8.59
C ARG A 327 4.99 -19.22 -8.62
N TYR A 328 4.08 -18.29 -8.88
CA TYR A 328 4.30 -16.88 -8.67
C TYR A 328 4.47 -16.59 -7.19
N ARG A 329 5.18 -15.51 -6.89
CA ARG A 329 5.36 -15.01 -5.54
C ARG A 329 4.20 -14.05 -5.21
N PHE A 330 3.67 -14.13 -4.01
CA PHE A 330 2.50 -13.37 -3.58
C PHE A 330 2.86 -12.30 -2.58
N PHE A 331 2.02 -11.28 -2.47
CA PHE A 331 2.07 -10.17 -1.53
C PHE A 331 3.16 -9.11 -1.79
N SER A 332 3.55 -8.37 -0.72
CA SER A 332 4.35 -7.15 -0.77
C SER A 332 5.65 -7.27 -1.54
N PHE A 333 6.37 -8.38 -1.39
CA PHE A 333 7.62 -8.67 -2.12
C PHE A 333 7.42 -9.70 -3.24
N GLY A 334 6.17 -9.95 -3.58
CA GLY A 334 5.81 -10.90 -4.63
C GLY A 334 5.99 -10.36 -6.04
N ASP A 335 5.35 -11.06 -6.97
CA ASP A 335 5.30 -10.71 -8.38
C ASP A 335 4.14 -9.73 -8.66
N ALA A 336 4.08 -9.22 -9.88
CA ALA A 336 3.11 -8.22 -10.29
C ALA A 336 2.07 -8.76 -11.27
N MET A 337 0.94 -8.05 -11.33
CA MET A 337 -0.05 -8.14 -12.40
C MET A 337 -0.15 -6.80 -13.13
N PHE A 338 -0.38 -6.85 -14.43
CA PHE A 338 -0.84 -5.72 -15.22
C PHE A 338 -2.17 -6.09 -15.86
N ILE A 339 -3.20 -5.28 -15.60
CA ILE A 339 -4.58 -5.51 -16.01
C ILE A 339 -5.03 -4.35 -16.87
N GLU A 340 -5.39 -4.61 -18.13
CA GLU A 340 -5.81 -3.59 -19.09
C GLU A 340 -7.05 -3.95 -19.93
#